data_b17889a3065a8f5823da6c56f8e68799
#
_entry.id   b17889a3065a8f5823da6c56f8e68799
#
_cell.length_a   1.000
_cell.length_b   1.000
_cell.length_c   1.000
_cell.angle_alpha   90.00
_cell.angle_beta   90.00
_cell.angle_gamma   90.00
#
_symmetry.space_group_name_H-M   'P 1'
#
loop_
_entity.id
_entity.type
_entity.pdbx_description
1 polymer ?
#
loop_
_entity_poly.entity_id
_entity_poly.type
_entity_poly.pdbx_seq_one_letter_code
_entity_poly.pdbx_strand_id
1 'polypeptide(L)'
;MVNMNIIEIRSDKIYKKIMDAPINKKEDIYRYELMKPFEFKWKCMNVPIVARQKGGYDVIIASEMLGVLSPKDIDEKQKKNINVLSADKIWGTCKETIENSINAFIKEGYDLNIKDYKYSILLANPNSSYTILSDGYWGDGGIPGYIFLSLVPNEYTINRLPVLIAHECNHNIRFQFIEWNNNITLEEMMINEGLAENFATWMFGEEMLGPWVSRTDIETLNTYIKPI
;
A
#
# COMPACT_ATOMS: atom_id res chain seq x y z
N MET A 1 5.06 22.08 15.97
CA MET A 1 5.18 20.92 15.06
C MET A 1 4.62 19.72 15.80
N VAL A 2 3.65 19.03 15.23
CA VAL A 2 3.13 17.78 15.79
C VAL A 2 4.25 16.75 15.70
N ASN A 3 4.58 16.09 16.82
CA ASN A 3 5.63 15.06 16.82
C ASN A 3 5.05 13.80 16.16
N MET A 4 5.40 13.56 14.91
CA MET A 4 4.95 12.45 14.08
C MET A 4 6.12 11.48 13.87
N ASN A 5 5.88 10.19 14.05
CA ASN A 5 6.86 9.14 13.83
C ASN A 5 6.52 8.35 12.56
N ILE A 6 7.43 8.35 11.59
CA ILE A 6 7.34 7.48 10.41
C ILE A 6 8.23 6.26 10.63
N ILE A 7 7.62 5.09 10.70
CA ILE A 7 8.26 3.83 11.09
C ILE A 7 8.38 2.92 9.87
N GLU A 8 9.60 2.71 9.43
CA GLU A 8 9.93 1.84 8.29
C GLU A 8 9.99 0.38 8.72
N ILE A 9 9.19 -0.48 8.10
CA ILE A 9 9.37 -1.93 8.19
C ILE A 9 10.08 -2.37 6.91
N ARG A 10 11.39 -2.52 7.02
CA ARG A 10 12.33 -2.75 5.91
C ARG A 10 12.16 -4.15 5.31
N SER A 11 11.19 -4.28 4.41
CA SER A 11 10.89 -5.53 3.70
C SER A 11 12.07 -6.06 2.88
N ASP A 12 12.89 -5.19 2.31
CA ASP A 12 14.10 -5.58 1.57
C ASP A 12 15.04 -6.47 2.39
N LYS A 13 15.24 -6.12 3.66
CA LYS A 13 16.05 -6.91 4.60
C LYS A 13 15.39 -8.24 4.97
N ILE A 14 14.06 -8.21 5.12
CA ILE A 14 13.27 -9.39 5.46
C ILE A 14 13.20 -10.33 4.26
N TYR A 15 13.01 -9.81 3.05
CA TYR A 15 13.02 -10.61 1.83
C TYR A 15 14.37 -11.31 1.58
N LYS A 16 15.49 -10.67 1.90
CA LYS A 16 16.81 -11.34 1.86
C LYS A 16 16.84 -12.54 2.80
N LYS A 17 16.36 -12.39 4.04
CA LYS A 17 16.25 -13.52 4.98
C LYS A 17 15.33 -14.63 4.46
N ILE A 18 14.18 -14.27 3.86
CA ILE A 18 13.25 -15.24 3.28
C ILE A 18 13.90 -15.97 2.10
N MET A 19 14.61 -15.26 1.23
CA MET A 19 15.31 -15.85 0.09
C MET A 19 16.33 -16.90 0.51
N ASP A 20 17.11 -16.60 1.56
CA ASP A 20 18.17 -17.47 2.08
C ASP A 20 17.64 -18.60 2.98
N ALA A 21 16.37 -18.54 3.40
CA ALA A 21 15.79 -19.49 4.33
C ALA A 21 15.31 -20.78 3.62
N PRO A 22 15.34 -21.94 4.32
CA PRO A 22 14.71 -23.15 3.83
C PRO A 22 13.20 -22.96 3.70
N ILE A 23 12.58 -23.63 2.72
CA ILE A 23 11.18 -23.44 2.32
C ILE A 23 10.18 -23.49 3.49
N ASN A 24 10.44 -24.36 4.46
CA ASN A 24 9.59 -24.54 5.65
C ASN A 24 9.71 -23.40 6.69
N LYS A 25 10.60 -22.44 6.50
CA LYS A 25 10.81 -21.28 7.38
C LYS A 25 10.37 -19.96 6.75
N LYS A 26 10.21 -19.90 5.43
CA LYS A 26 9.88 -18.68 4.71
C LYS A 26 8.58 -18.03 5.19
N GLU A 27 7.53 -18.84 5.38
CA GLU A 27 6.23 -18.36 5.86
C GLU A 27 6.31 -17.77 7.28
N ASP A 28 7.08 -18.39 8.18
CA ASP A 28 7.23 -17.88 9.54
C ASP A 28 7.96 -16.53 9.55
N ILE A 29 9.04 -16.40 8.79
CA ILE A 29 9.75 -15.12 8.65
C ILE A 29 8.80 -14.04 8.12
N TYR A 30 8.02 -14.35 7.08
CA TYR A 30 7.05 -13.44 6.50
C TYR A 30 5.98 -13.01 7.53
N ARG A 31 5.39 -13.98 8.25
CA ARG A 31 4.36 -13.70 9.27
C ARG A 31 4.88 -12.83 10.40
N TYR A 32 6.02 -13.20 10.96
CA TYR A 32 6.47 -12.61 12.22
C TYR A 32 7.37 -11.38 12.05
N GLU A 33 8.18 -11.31 11.00
CA GLU A 33 9.06 -10.18 10.79
C GLU A 33 8.43 -9.10 9.88
N LEU A 34 7.65 -9.49 8.86
CA LEU A 34 7.04 -8.54 7.94
C LEU A 34 5.61 -8.15 8.32
N MET A 35 4.72 -9.11 8.62
CA MET A 35 3.30 -8.85 8.81
C MET A 35 2.90 -8.57 10.27
N LYS A 36 3.58 -9.16 11.25
CA LYS A 36 3.31 -8.93 12.69
C LYS A 36 3.43 -7.45 13.11
N PRO A 37 4.35 -6.61 12.61
CA PRO A 37 4.35 -5.17 12.87
C PRO A 37 3.05 -4.45 12.49
N PHE A 38 2.26 -5.03 11.58
CA PHE A 38 0.96 -4.53 11.10
C PHE A 38 -0.23 -5.30 11.70
N GLU A 39 -0.06 -6.00 12.82
CA GLU A 39 -1.11 -6.85 13.40
C GLU A 39 -2.42 -6.11 13.66
N PHE A 40 -2.37 -4.85 14.08
CA PHE A 40 -3.58 -4.07 14.30
C PHE A 40 -4.37 -3.85 12.99
N LYS A 41 -3.67 -3.50 11.90
CA LYS A 41 -4.28 -3.40 10.57
C LYS A 41 -4.97 -4.70 10.19
N TRP A 42 -4.29 -5.83 10.33
CA TRP A 42 -4.84 -7.14 10.00
C TRP A 42 -6.05 -7.50 10.87
N LYS A 43 -6.04 -7.12 12.15
CA LYS A 43 -7.21 -7.29 13.05
C LYS A 43 -8.42 -6.48 12.58
N CYS A 44 -8.24 -5.23 12.15
CA CYS A 44 -9.32 -4.41 11.60
C CYS A 44 -9.96 -5.07 10.36
N MET A 45 -9.18 -5.79 9.57
CA MET A 45 -9.63 -6.55 8.41
C MET A 45 -10.14 -7.98 8.75
N ASN A 46 -10.20 -8.36 10.03
CA ASN A 46 -10.52 -9.71 10.50
C ASN A 46 -9.59 -10.81 9.95
N VAL A 47 -8.32 -10.46 9.70
CA VAL A 47 -7.29 -11.38 9.20
C VAL A 47 -6.37 -11.79 10.36
N PRO A 48 -6.28 -13.09 10.71
CA PRO A 48 -5.34 -13.55 11.72
C PRO A 48 -3.91 -13.60 11.16
N ILE A 49 -2.90 -13.36 12.02
CA ILE A 49 -1.49 -13.54 11.65
C ILE A 49 -1.18 -14.98 11.32
N VAL A 50 -1.80 -15.92 12.05
CA VAL A 50 -1.64 -17.36 11.86
C VAL A 50 -3.03 -17.99 11.79
N ALA A 51 -3.25 -18.85 10.81
CA ALA A 51 -4.48 -19.60 10.69
C ALA A 51 -4.72 -20.53 11.88
N ARG A 52 -5.99 -20.74 12.24
CA ARG A 52 -6.38 -21.66 13.34
C ARG A 52 -6.05 -23.12 13.04
N GLN A 53 -5.97 -23.47 11.75
CA GLN A 53 -5.63 -24.80 11.28
C GLN A 53 -4.69 -24.73 10.07
N LYS A 54 -3.93 -25.77 9.83
CA LYS A 54 -2.99 -25.83 8.69
C LYS A 54 -3.70 -25.61 7.36
N GLY A 55 -3.19 -24.66 6.55
CA GLY A 55 -3.78 -24.28 5.27
C GLY A 55 -5.03 -23.38 5.36
N GLY A 56 -5.39 -22.94 6.57
CA GLY A 56 -6.49 -21.99 6.78
C GLY A 56 -6.11 -20.56 6.44
N TYR A 57 -7.12 -19.69 6.40
CA TYR A 57 -6.99 -18.27 6.08
C TYR A 57 -6.15 -17.52 7.12
N ASP A 58 -5.12 -16.82 6.67
CA ASP A 58 -4.25 -15.97 7.47
C ASP A 58 -3.65 -14.83 6.63
N VAL A 59 -2.70 -14.08 7.21
CA VAL A 59 -2.06 -12.92 6.53
C VAL A 59 -1.35 -13.29 5.23
N ILE A 60 -0.90 -14.54 5.05
CA ILE A 60 -0.25 -14.94 3.78
C ILE A 60 -1.30 -15.02 2.68
N ILE A 61 -2.38 -15.79 2.91
CA ILE A 61 -3.46 -15.92 1.93
C ILE A 61 -4.10 -14.55 1.64
N ALA A 62 -4.33 -13.74 2.70
CA ALA A 62 -4.87 -12.39 2.53
C ALA A 62 -3.94 -11.51 1.67
N SER A 63 -2.63 -11.55 1.91
CA SER A 63 -1.65 -10.81 1.11
C SER A 63 -1.62 -11.28 -0.34
N GLU A 64 -1.66 -12.58 -0.58
CA GLU A 64 -1.71 -13.17 -1.93
C GLU A 64 -2.98 -12.75 -2.68
N MET A 65 -4.13 -12.73 -2.00
CA MET A 65 -5.39 -12.25 -2.58
C MET A 65 -5.33 -10.77 -2.97
N LEU A 66 -4.57 -9.95 -2.24
CA LEU A 66 -4.28 -8.56 -2.58
C LEU A 66 -3.19 -8.42 -3.66
N GLY A 67 -2.67 -9.49 -4.22
CA GLY A 67 -1.66 -9.44 -5.27
C GLY A 67 -0.22 -9.32 -4.80
N VAL A 68 0.06 -9.53 -3.50
CA VAL A 68 1.43 -9.60 -2.98
C VAL A 68 2.05 -10.95 -3.33
N LEU A 69 3.36 -10.94 -3.57
CA LEU A 69 4.11 -12.16 -3.89
C LEU A 69 4.14 -13.11 -2.69
N SER A 70 3.84 -14.40 -2.94
CA SER A 70 3.90 -15.43 -1.90
C SER A 70 5.29 -15.56 -1.30
N PRO A 71 5.43 -15.72 0.03
CA PRO A 71 6.74 -15.97 0.63
C PRO A 71 7.46 -17.21 0.07
N LYS A 72 6.74 -18.18 -0.47
CA LYS A 72 7.31 -19.35 -1.12
C LYS A 72 8.01 -19.03 -2.44
N ASP A 73 7.53 -18.00 -3.15
CA ASP A 73 8.05 -17.55 -4.43
C ASP A 73 9.18 -16.52 -4.29
N ILE A 74 9.56 -16.18 -3.06
CA ILE A 74 10.72 -15.32 -2.77
C ILE A 74 11.97 -16.21 -2.78
N ASP A 75 12.57 -16.32 -3.95
CA ASP A 75 13.79 -17.10 -4.25
C ASP A 75 14.82 -16.25 -5.01
N GLU A 76 15.88 -16.87 -5.54
CA GLU A 76 16.93 -16.19 -6.31
C GLU A 76 16.42 -15.40 -7.53
N LYS A 77 15.24 -15.75 -8.07
CA LYS A 77 14.62 -15.01 -9.19
C LYS A 77 14.22 -13.59 -8.75
N GLN A 78 13.93 -13.40 -7.46
CA GLN A 78 13.58 -12.10 -6.89
C GLN A 78 14.78 -11.26 -6.47
N LYS A 79 16.00 -11.79 -6.56
CA LYS A 79 17.22 -11.10 -6.13
C LYS A 79 17.38 -9.71 -6.74
N LYS A 80 17.10 -9.56 -8.03
CA LYS A 80 17.15 -8.25 -8.72
C LYS A 80 16.15 -7.27 -8.10
N ASN A 81 14.93 -7.69 -7.90
CA ASN A 81 13.86 -6.87 -7.32
C ASN A 81 14.18 -6.46 -5.88
N ILE A 82 14.66 -7.41 -5.07
CA ILE A 82 15.08 -7.16 -3.68
C ILE A 82 16.25 -6.17 -3.63
N ASN A 83 17.22 -6.30 -4.53
CA ASN A 83 18.34 -5.37 -4.61
C ASN A 83 17.92 -3.95 -4.99
N VAL A 84 16.95 -3.79 -5.89
CA VAL A 84 16.37 -2.47 -6.20
C VAL A 84 15.76 -1.86 -4.93
N LEU A 85 14.93 -2.60 -4.21
CA LEU A 85 14.31 -2.13 -2.96
C LEU A 85 15.34 -1.88 -1.83
N SER A 86 16.56 -2.41 -1.92
CA SER A 86 17.58 -2.21 -0.89
C SER A 86 18.24 -0.84 -0.94
N ALA A 87 17.93 -0.01 -1.95
CA ALA A 87 18.47 1.34 -2.05
C ALA A 87 17.84 2.26 -0.99
N ASP A 88 18.62 2.74 -0.04
CA ASP A 88 18.16 3.61 1.05
C ASP A 88 17.46 4.87 0.54
N LYS A 89 17.83 5.37 -0.64
CA LYS A 89 17.16 6.50 -1.28
C LYS A 89 15.66 6.24 -1.49
N ILE A 90 15.25 5.03 -1.85
CA ILE A 90 13.84 4.68 -2.05
C ILE A 90 13.06 4.83 -0.73
N TRP A 91 13.59 4.30 0.35
CA TRP A 91 12.99 4.38 1.68
C TRP A 91 12.97 5.82 2.20
N GLY A 92 14.05 6.57 1.99
CA GLY A 92 14.13 7.99 2.32
C GLY A 92 13.07 8.82 1.59
N THR A 93 12.92 8.61 0.28
CA THR A 93 11.86 9.25 -0.52
C THR A 93 10.47 8.89 0.00
N CYS A 94 10.21 7.60 0.31
CA CYS A 94 8.93 7.20 0.87
C CYS A 94 8.64 7.90 2.20
N LYS A 95 9.59 7.92 3.11
CA LYS A 95 9.47 8.58 4.40
C LYS A 95 9.16 10.07 4.26
N GLU A 96 9.97 10.78 3.47
CA GLU A 96 9.79 12.22 3.20
C GLU A 96 8.41 12.50 2.56
N THR A 97 7.98 11.66 1.62
CA THR A 97 6.68 11.82 0.98
C THR A 97 5.53 11.63 1.97
N ILE A 98 5.59 10.62 2.85
CA ILE A 98 4.59 10.43 3.90
C ILE A 98 4.55 11.66 4.82
N GLU A 99 5.71 12.14 5.28
CA GLU A 99 5.80 13.33 6.13
C GLU A 99 5.19 14.56 5.45
N ASN A 100 5.51 14.80 4.19
CA ASN A 100 5.01 15.94 3.42
C ASN A 100 3.50 15.84 3.19
N SER A 101 2.98 14.66 2.84
CA SER A 101 1.56 14.41 2.63
C SER A 101 0.75 14.69 3.91
N ILE A 102 1.19 14.18 5.04
CA ILE A 102 0.52 14.39 6.32
C ILE A 102 0.60 15.85 6.75
N ASN A 103 1.76 16.49 6.59
CA ASN A 103 1.95 17.91 6.93
C ASN A 103 1.09 18.83 6.06
N ALA A 104 0.74 18.47 4.84
CA ALA A 104 -0.20 19.24 4.02
C ALA A 104 -1.56 19.39 4.72
N PHE A 105 -2.10 18.32 5.27
CA PHE A 105 -3.36 18.36 6.03
C PHE A 105 -3.23 19.12 7.36
N ILE A 106 -2.12 18.96 8.08
CA ILE A 106 -1.89 19.68 9.34
C ILE A 106 -1.83 21.20 9.10
N LYS A 107 -1.22 21.63 7.98
CA LYS A 107 -1.17 23.07 7.60
C LYS A 107 -2.54 23.65 7.31
N GLU A 108 -3.46 22.85 6.79
CA GLU A 108 -4.87 23.22 6.55
C GLU A 108 -5.74 23.16 7.83
N GLY A 109 -5.12 22.88 8.99
CA GLY A 109 -5.80 22.92 10.30
C GLY A 109 -6.41 21.60 10.75
N TYR A 110 -6.14 20.49 10.08
CA TYR A 110 -6.61 19.18 10.53
C TYR A 110 -5.85 18.73 11.79
N ASP A 111 -6.58 18.40 12.85
CA ASP A 111 -6.00 17.80 14.07
C ASP A 111 -6.01 16.28 13.96
N LEU A 112 -4.84 15.70 13.72
CA LEU A 112 -4.69 14.27 13.46
C LEU A 112 -4.45 13.50 14.78
N ASN A 113 -5.26 12.49 15.02
CA ASN A 113 -5.17 11.64 16.21
C ASN A 113 -4.00 10.65 16.15
N ILE A 114 -3.63 10.20 14.95
CA ILE A 114 -2.53 9.25 14.73
C ILE A 114 -1.19 9.99 14.77
N LYS A 115 -0.27 9.45 15.55
CA LYS A 115 1.11 9.97 15.66
C LYS A 115 2.15 9.03 15.04
N ASP A 116 1.85 7.73 14.99
CA ASP A 116 2.76 6.70 14.47
C ASP A 116 2.21 6.17 13.14
N TYR A 117 2.98 6.35 12.07
CA TYR A 117 2.67 5.82 10.74
C TYR A 117 3.69 4.76 10.37
N LYS A 118 3.24 3.50 10.27
CA LYS A 118 4.06 2.36 9.84
C LYS A 118 3.86 2.09 8.37
N TYR A 119 4.95 1.94 7.64
CA TYR A 119 4.86 1.56 6.24
C TYR A 119 5.83 0.46 5.85
N SER A 120 5.52 -0.23 4.78
CA SER A 120 6.41 -1.19 4.13
C SER A 120 6.21 -1.20 2.63
N ILE A 121 7.26 -1.54 1.89
CA ILE A 121 7.20 -1.74 0.43
C ILE A 121 7.15 -3.25 0.18
N LEU A 122 6.07 -3.73 -0.44
CA LEU A 122 5.85 -5.14 -0.68
C LEU A 122 6.15 -5.50 -2.14
N LEU A 123 6.69 -6.70 -2.37
CA LEU A 123 6.82 -7.23 -3.72
C LEU A 123 5.45 -7.68 -4.23
N ALA A 124 4.97 -7.06 -5.30
CA ALA A 124 3.76 -7.49 -5.98
C ALA A 124 4.02 -8.74 -6.85
N ASN A 125 3.01 -9.60 -6.95
CA ASN A 125 3.03 -10.74 -7.87
C ASN A 125 2.71 -10.24 -9.29
N PRO A 126 3.66 -10.28 -10.24
CA PRO A 126 3.46 -9.75 -11.59
C PRO A 126 2.37 -10.49 -12.38
N ASN A 127 1.97 -11.69 -11.95
CA ASN A 127 0.93 -12.50 -12.58
C ASN A 127 -0.45 -12.33 -11.93
N SER A 128 -0.56 -11.55 -10.87
CA SER A 128 -1.85 -11.23 -10.26
C SER A 128 -2.63 -10.28 -11.17
N SER A 129 -3.93 -10.55 -11.36
CA SER A 129 -4.82 -9.65 -12.12
C SER A 129 -4.85 -8.25 -11.50
N TYR A 130 -4.78 -8.17 -10.18
CA TYR A 130 -4.72 -6.89 -9.45
C TYR A 130 -3.49 -6.08 -9.85
N THR A 131 -2.31 -6.70 -9.85
CA THR A 131 -1.04 -6.08 -10.24
C THR A 131 -1.03 -5.67 -11.72
N ILE A 132 -1.60 -6.51 -12.60
CA ILE A 132 -1.67 -6.22 -14.05
C ILE A 132 -2.59 -5.01 -14.30
N LEU A 133 -3.74 -4.96 -13.65
CA LEU A 133 -4.71 -3.87 -13.81
C LEU A 133 -4.20 -2.53 -13.26
N SER A 134 -3.31 -2.55 -12.29
CA SER A 134 -2.69 -1.37 -11.67
C SER A 134 -1.32 -0.99 -12.26
N ASP A 135 -0.93 -1.50 -13.43
CA ASP A 135 0.37 -1.25 -14.07
C ASP A 135 1.58 -1.58 -13.19
N GLY A 136 1.42 -2.59 -12.34
CA GLY A 136 2.49 -3.13 -11.51
C GLY A 136 2.72 -2.44 -10.17
N TYR A 137 1.85 -1.50 -9.74
CA TYR A 137 1.94 -0.86 -8.43
C TYR A 137 0.57 -0.51 -7.85
N TRP A 138 0.42 -0.61 -6.56
CA TRP A 138 -0.80 -0.27 -5.81
C TRP A 138 -0.48 -0.08 -4.33
N GLY A 139 -1.39 0.51 -3.58
CA GLY A 139 -1.24 0.75 -2.15
C GLY A 139 -2.43 0.30 -1.32
N ASP A 140 -2.30 0.41 0.00
CA ASP A 140 -3.36 0.21 0.96
C ASP A 140 -3.09 1.07 2.21
N GLY A 141 -3.70 2.25 2.24
CA GLY A 141 -3.70 3.21 3.34
C GLY A 141 -5.02 3.26 4.13
N GLY A 142 -5.95 2.34 3.88
CA GLY A 142 -7.30 2.38 4.42
C GLY A 142 -7.44 2.22 5.95
N ILE A 143 -6.40 1.81 6.65
CA ILE A 143 -6.38 1.74 8.12
C ILE A 143 -5.43 2.80 8.67
N PRO A 144 -5.92 3.78 9.47
CA PRO A 144 -5.12 4.86 10.01
C PRO A 144 -3.84 4.40 10.73
N GLY A 145 -2.71 5.01 10.39
CA GLY A 145 -1.40 4.68 10.92
C GLY A 145 -0.67 3.52 10.21
N TYR A 146 -1.25 2.93 9.15
CA TYR A 146 -0.65 1.80 8.43
C TYR A 146 -0.73 1.99 6.91
N ILE A 147 0.39 1.86 6.22
CA ILE A 147 0.50 2.03 4.77
C ILE A 147 1.27 0.87 4.16
N PHE A 148 0.67 0.15 3.23
CA PHE A 148 1.35 -0.77 2.34
C PHE A 148 1.53 -0.14 0.96
N LEU A 149 2.72 -0.33 0.40
CA LEU A 149 3.09 0.08 -0.95
C LEU A 149 3.54 -1.19 -1.68
N SER A 150 2.79 -1.65 -2.65
CA SER A 150 3.10 -2.86 -3.39
C SER A 150 3.52 -2.54 -4.81
N LEU A 151 4.60 -3.14 -5.27
CA LEU A 151 5.05 -2.94 -6.65
C LEU A 151 5.89 -4.10 -7.20
N VAL A 152 5.92 -4.22 -8.51
CA VAL A 152 6.93 -4.96 -9.26
C VAL A 152 8.08 -3.98 -9.54
N PRO A 153 9.24 -4.07 -8.85
CA PRO A 153 10.30 -3.06 -8.91
C PRO A 153 10.88 -2.86 -10.31
N ASN A 154 10.66 -1.70 -10.89
CA ASN A 154 11.29 -1.22 -12.12
C ASN A 154 11.32 0.32 -12.10
N GLU A 155 11.92 0.95 -13.10
CA GLU A 155 12.06 2.41 -13.16
C GLU A 155 10.70 3.12 -13.10
N TYR A 156 9.71 2.63 -13.85
CA TYR A 156 8.37 3.20 -13.89
C TYR A 156 7.70 3.14 -12.51
N THR A 157 7.61 1.96 -11.89
CA THR A 157 6.92 1.78 -10.61
C THR A 157 7.61 2.49 -9.45
N ILE A 158 8.96 2.57 -9.47
CA ILE A 158 9.72 3.34 -8.47
C ILE A 158 9.44 4.84 -8.58
N ASN A 159 9.36 5.36 -9.80
CA ASN A 159 9.03 6.78 -10.04
C ASN A 159 7.58 7.12 -9.66
N ARG A 160 6.69 6.12 -9.58
CA ARG A 160 5.30 6.28 -9.12
C ARG A 160 5.12 6.21 -7.60
N LEU A 161 6.15 5.82 -6.83
CA LEU A 161 6.03 5.72 -5.37
C LEU A 161 5.56 7.03 -4.69
N PRO A 162 6.06 8.22 -5.03
CA PRO A 162 5.61 9.45 -4.37
C PRO A 162 4.10 9.71 -4.56
N VAL A 163 3.60 9.59 -5.77
CA VAL A 163 2.17 9.81 -6.04
C VAL A 163 1.30 8.75 -5.39
N LEU A 164 1.71 7.48 -5.41
CA LEU A 164 1.05 6.38 -4.70
C LEU A 164 0.98 6.66 -3.19
N ILE A 165 2.07 7.11 -2.60
CA ILE A 165 2.13 7.44 -1.16
C ILE A 165 1.16 8.56 -0.81
N ALA A 166 1.10 9.62 -1.62
CA ALA A 166 0.17 10.72 -1.38
C ALA A 166 -1.29 10.23 -1.44
N HIS A 167 -1.61 9.40 -2.43
CA HIS A 167 -2.90 8.74 -2.55
C HIS A 167 -3.26 7.96 -1.26
N GLU A 168 -2.37 7.08 -0.82
CA GLU A 168 -2.60 6.26 0.39
C GLU A 168 -2.63 7.09 1.68
N CYS A 169 -1.86 8.18 1.75
CA CYS A 169 -1.91 9.12 2.86
C CYS A 169 -3.27 9.85 2.94
N ASN A 170 -3.88 10.17 1.81
CA ASN A 170 -5.23 10.75 1.79
C ASN A 170 -6.24 9.79 2.44
N HIS A 171 -6.26 8.52 2.05
CA HIS A 171 -7.10 7.51 2.69
C HIS A 171 -6.80 7.41 4.18
N ASN A 172 -5.53 7.34 4.55
CA ASN A 172 -5.08 7.17 5.93
C ASN A 172 -5.54 8.30 6.84
N ILE A 173 -5.56 9.53 6.32
CA ILE A 173 -6.02 10.71 7.04
C ILE A 173 -7.55 10.76 7.06
N ARG A 174 -8.19 10.56 5.93
CA ARG A 174 -9.65 10.61 5.81
C ARG A 174 -10.33 9.64 6.78
N PHE A 175 -9.81 8.41 6.90
CA PHE A 175 -10.35 7.40 7.81
C PHE A 175 -10.03 7.63 9.30
N GLN A 176 -9.34 8.71 9.66
CA GLN A 176 -9.31 9.20 11.05
C GLN A 176 -10.58 10.00 11.43
N PHE A 177 -11.34 10.49 10.44
CA PHE A 177 -12.53 11.32 10.62
C PHE A 177 -13.82 10.62 10.19
N ILE A 178 -13.73 9.65 9.29
CA ILE A 178 -14.86 8.92 8.73
C ILE A 178 -14.66 7.44 9.04
N GLU A 179 -15.64 6.83 9.70
CA GLU A 179 -15.59 5.41 10.00
C GLU A 179 -15.72 4.58 8.71
N TRP A 180 -14.71 3.76 8.44
CA TRP A 180 -14.79 2.78 7.37
C TRP A 180 -15.69 1.61 7.80
N ASN A 181 -16.61 1.20 6.96
CA ASN A 181 -17.49 0.06 7.22
C ASN A 181 -17.68 -0.79 5.96
N ASN A 182 -18.11 -2.03 6.13
CA ASN A 182 -18.29 -2.98 5.03
C ASN A 182 -19.53 -2.71 4.15
N ASN A 183 -20.36 -1.70 4.49
CA ASN A 183 -21.55 -1.32 3.76
C ASN A 183 -21.33 -0.06 2.91
N ILE A 184 -20.06 0.28 2.65
CA ILE A 184 -19.71 1.40 1.78
C ILE A 184 -20.36 1.24 0.40
N THR A 185 -21.02 2.30 -0.08
CA THR A 185 -21.64 2.30 -1.41
C THR A 185 -20.62 2.53 -2.51
N LEU A 186 -20.98 2.26 -3.75
CA LEU A 186 -20.12 2.54 -4.90
C LEU A 186 -19.80 4.04 -4.99
N GLU A 187 -20.77 4.90 -4.74
CA GLU A 187 -20.60 6.36 -4.75
C GLU A 187 -19.60 6.82 -3.67
N GLU A 188 -19.68 6.27 -2.47
CA GLU A 188 -18.72 6.54 -1.41
C GLU A 188 -17.32 6.07 -1.76
N MET A 189 -17.18 4.91 -2.42
CA MET A 189 -15.90 4.44 -2.95
C MET A 189 -15.36 5.40 -4.01
N MET A 190 -16.18 5.82 -4.97
CA MET A 190 -15.78 6.77 -6.01
C MET A 190 -15.31 8.10 -5.41
N ILE A 191 -16.00 8.60 -4.37
CA ILE A 191 -15.58 9.82 -3.65
C ILE A 191 -14.24 9.59 -2.94
N ASN A 192 -14.06 8.46 -2.27
CA ASN A 192 -12.82 8.15 -1.56
C ASN A 192 -11.63 8.09 -2.51
N GLU A 193 -11.75 7.35 -3.61
CA GLU A 193 -10.70 7.23 -4.63
C GLU A 193 -10.46 8.57 -5.35
N GLY A 194 -11.52 9.28 -5.72
CA GLY A 194 -11.42 10.58 -6.37
C GLY A 194 -10.72 11.64 -5.53
N LEU A 195 -10.98 11.69 -4.22
CA LEU A 195 -10.30 12.60 -3.32
C LEU A 195 -8.82 12.23 -3.14
N ALA A 196 -8.50 10.94 -3.05
CA ALA A 196 -7.14 10.46 -2.93
C ALA A 196 -6.33 10.76 -4.21
N GLU A 197 -6.91 10.53 -5.38
CA GLU A 197 -6.28 10.82 -6.66
C GLU A 197 -6.09 12.33 -6.88
N ASN A 198 -7.10 13.15 -6.56
CA ASN A 198 -6.97 14.61 -6.63
C ASN A 198 -5.88 15.15 -5.70
N PHE A 199 -5.78 14.63 -4.47
CA PHE A 199 -4.72 15.03 -3.57
C PHE A 199 -3.35 14.63 -4.10
N ALA A 200 -3.21 13.41 -4.62
CA ALA A 200 -1.96 12.92 -5.17
C ALA A 200 -1.49 13.74 -6.40
N THR A 201 -2.41 14.06 -7.31
CA THR A 201 -2.09 14.91 -8.48
C THR A 201 -1.87 16.36 -8.12
N TRP A 202 -2.55 16.89 -7.10
CA TRP A 202 -2.26 18.22 -6.56
C TRP A 202 -0.82 18.31 -6.03
N MET A 203 -0.32 17.26 -5.39
CA MET A 203 1.06 17.23 -4.87
C MET A 203 2.12 17.01 -5.95
N PHE A 204 1.85 16.22 -6.98
CA PHE A 204 2.87 15.69 -7.90
C PHE A 204 2.62 15.98 -9.38
N GLY A 205 1.51 16.62 -9.74
CA GLY A 205 1.14 16.96 -11.11
C GLY A 205 0.16 15.99 -11.75
N GLU A 206 -0.63 16.50 -12.72
CA GLU A 206 -1.65 15.72 -13.42
C GLU A 206 -1.07 14.59 -14.30
N GLU A 207 0.18 14.73 -14.74
CA GLU A 207 0.91 13.70 -15.47
C GLU A 207 1.17 12.43 -14.64
N MET A 208 1.00 12.55 -13.32
CA MET A 208 1.12 11.43 -12.37
C MET A 208 -0.21 10.76 -12.07
N LEU A 209 -1.29 11.11 -12.79
CA LEU A 209 -2.60 10.45 -12.65
C LEU A 209 -2.48 8.93 -12.77
N GLY A 210 -3.20 8.21 -11.91
CA GLY A 210 -3.17 6.75 -11.87
C GLY A 210 -3.72 6.08 -13.12
N PRO A 211 -3.24 4.88 -13.49
CA PRO A 211 -3.66 4.19 -14.71
C PRO A 211 -5.15 3.80 -14.69
N TRP A 212 -5.71 3.59 -13.52
CA TRP A 212 -7.13 3.28 -13.33
C TRP A 212 -8.07 4.43 -13.71
N VAL A 213 -7.61 5.69 -13.61
CA VAL A 213 -8.36 6.87 -14.03
C VAL A 213 -8.14 7.16 -15.52
N SER A 214 -6.89 7.13 -15.98
CA SER A 214 -6.52 7.54 -17.33
C SER A 214 -6.92 6.56 -18.44
N ARG A 215 -7.32 5.33 -18.10
CA ARG A 215 -7.70 4.29 -19.09
C ARG A 215 -9.07 4.48 -19.69
N THR A 216 -9.96 5.23 -19.06
CA THR A 216 -11.33 5.42 -19.51
C THR A 216 -11.52 6.88 -19.90
N ASP A 217 -11.88 7.14 -21.16
CA ASP A 217 -12.18 8.49 -21.63
C ASP A 217 -13.49 9.02 -21.03
N ILE A 218 -13.60 10.35 -21.00
CA ILE A 218 -14.74 11.03 -20.38
C ILE A 218 -16.07 10.73 -21.08
N GLU A 219 -16.07 10.47 -22.40
CA GLU A 219 -17.28 10.17 -23.16
C GLU A 219 -17.83 8.79 -22.73
N THR A 220 -16.93 7.81 -22.62
CA THR A 220 -17.27 6.47 -22.09
C THR A 220 -17.80 6.57 -20.66
N LEU A 221 -17.14 7.31 -19.78
CA LEU A 221 -17.63 7.49 -18.40
C LEU A 221 -19.03 8.10 -18.37
N ASN A 222 -19.30 9.13 -19.17
CA ASN A 222 -20.61 9.78 -19.22
C ASN A 222 -21.73 8.86 -19.72
N THR A 223 -21.42 7.76 -20.41
CA THR A 223 -22.46 6.77 -20.79
C THR A 223 -22.94 5.93 -19.62
N TYR A 224 -22.12 5.76 -18.59
CA TYR A 224 -22.42 4.95 -17.40
C TYR A 224 -22.85 5.79 -16.20
N ILE A 225 -22.37 7.04 -16.09
CA ILE A 225 -22.77 7.97 -15.03
C ILE A 225 -24.06 8.67 -15.49
N LYS A 226 -25.20 8.14 -15.09
CA LYS A 226 -26.47 8.85 -15.27
C LYS A 226 -26.49 10.07 -14.34
N PRO A 227 -26.91 11.26 -14.85
CA PRO A 227 -27.16 12.38 -13.95
C PRO A 227 -28.19 11.94 -12.89
N ILE A 228 -27.86 12.15 -11.64
CA ILE A 228 -28.76 12.00 -10.51
C ILE A 228 -29.80 13.12 -10.55
#